data_f1654bb3f0e583d36f1933d7fe3589e1
#
_entry.id   f1654bb3f0e583d36f1933d7fe3589e1
#
_cell.length_a   1.000
_cell.length_b   1.000
_cell.length_c   1.000
_cell.angle_alpha   90.00
_cell.angle_beta   90.00
_cell.angle_gamma   90.00
#
_symmetry.space_group_name_H-M   'P 1'
#
loop_
_entity.id
_entity.type
_entity.pdbx_description
1 polymer ?
#
loop_
_entity_poly.entity_id
_entity_poly.type
_entity_poly.pdbx_seq_one_letter_code
_entity_poly.pdbx_strand_id
1 'polypeptide(L)'
;MYYYLIGALNVFFWGIKPLIERGCVKETNVLDCTLLRYILGGILSITIALFLNRKEIVNFKTSLYMKMMIVAIIGFLGLYTNYILLKKYEAGFLAAIIGPLVVLCTSLIGIIFYGETFTFNKMM
;
A
#
# COMPACT_ATOMS: atom_id res chain seq x y z
N MET A 1 19.65 9.29 -12.08
CA MET A 1 18.80 10.47 -11.81
C MET A 1 17.31 10.18 -11.86
N TYR A 2 16.78 9.53 -12.89
CA TYR A 2 15.38 9.17 -13.05
C TYR A 2 14.79 8.37 -11.86
N TYR A 3 15.45 7.33 -11.38
CA TYR A 3 14.99 6.51 -10.26
C TYR A 3 14.94 7.26 -8.91
N TYR A 4 15.87 8.21 -8.70
CA TYR A 4 15.83 9.04 -7.49
C TYR A 4 14.62 9.99 -7.48
N LEU A 5 14.27 10.53 -8.64
CA LEU A 5 13.07 11.36 -8.79
C LEU A 5 11.80 10.55 -8.51
N ILE A 6 11.70 9.33 -9.06
CA ILE A 6 10.58 8.42 -8.79
C ILE A 6 10.52 8.07 -7.30
N GLY A 7 11.66 7.79 -6.67
CA GLY A 7 11.74 7.52 -5.24
C GLY A 7 11.25 8.71 -4.40
N ALA A 8 11.66 9.92 -4.74
CA ALA A 8 11.22 11.13 -4.07
C ALA A 8 9.70 11.35 -4.21
N LEU A 9 9.16 11.16 -5.41
CA LEU A 9 7.71 11.24 -5.65
C LEU A 9 6.94 10.17 -4.86
N ASN A 10 7.46 8.96 -4.79
CA ASN A 10 6.89 7.88 -4.00
C ASN A 10 6.80 8.27 -2.52
N VAL A 11 7.90 8.75 -1.93
CA VAL A 11 7.94 9.21 -0.54
C VAL A 11 6.93 10.34 -0.30
N PHE A 12 6.83 11.28 -1.23
CA PHE A 12 5.87 12.38 -1.14
C PHE A 12 4.42 11.88 -1.13
N PHE A 13 4.04 11.01 -2.06
CA PHE A 13 2.68 10.45 -2.11
C PHE A 13 2.35 9.62 -0.86
N TRP A 14 3.26 8.78 -0.41
CA TRP A 14 3.08 8.00 0.81
C TRP A 14 3.05 8.85 2.08
N GLY A 15 3.74 9.99 2.08
CA GLY A 15 3.73 10.94 3.21
C GLY A 15 2.44 11.72 3.35
N ILE A 16 1.85 12.16 2.22
CA ILE A 16 0.59 12.93 2.23
C ILE A 16 -0.63 12.03 2.50
N LYS A 17 -0.62 10.81 1.99
CA LYS A 17 -1.75 9.88 2.06
C LYS A 17 -2.33 9.71 3.47
N PRO A 18 -1.55 9.42 4.53
CA PRO A 18 -2.10 9.23 5.88
C PRO A 18 -2.80 10.47 6.44
N LEU A 19 -2.38 11.65 6.05
CA LEU A 19 -2.98 12.91 6.51
C LEU A 19 -4.41 13.06 5.98
N ILE A 20 -4.61 12.75 4.70
CA ILE A 20 -5.93 12.78 4.06
C ILE A 20 -6.82 11.67 4.63
N GLU A 21 -6.28 10.46 4.77
CA GLU A 21 -6.99 9.30 5.32
C GLU A 21 -7.46 9.55 6.74
N ARG A 22 -6.65 10.24 7.56
CA ARG A 22 -7.04 10.59 8.93
C ARG A 22 -8.29 11.48 8.97
N GLY A 23 -8.42 12.43 8.06
CA GLY A 23 -9.62 13.26 7.92
C GLY A 23 -10.86 12.39 7.70
N CYS A 24 -10.81 11.46 6.76
CA CYS A 24 -11.91 10.54 6.47
C CYS A 24 -12.26 9.65 7.67
N VAL A 25 -11.26 9.05 8.31
CA VAL A 25 -11.44 8.12 9.44
C VAL A 25 -12.05 8.79 10.67
N LYS A 26 -11.79 10.08 10.87
CA LYS A 26 -12.41 10.86 11.96
C LYS A 26 -13.88 11.15 11.74
N GLU A 27 -14.29 11.33 10.49
CA GLU A 27 -15.65 11.71 10.12
C GLU A 27 -16.60 10.52 9.99
N THR A 28 -16.06 9.33 9.72
CA THR A 28 -16.86 8.13 9.44
C THR A 28 -16.38 6.91 10.22
N ASN A 29 -17.09 5.79 10.04
CA ASN A 29 -16.69 4.50 10.57
C ASN A 29 -15.45 3.98 9.82
N VAL A 30 -14.53 3.35 10.55
CA VAL A 30 -13.31 2.77 10.01
C VAL A 30 -13.58 1.77 8.88
N LEU A 31 -14.58 0.90 9.05
CA LEU A 31 -14.95 -0.08 8.03
C LEU A 31 -15.46 0.61 6.76
N ASP A 32 -16.31 1.62 6.90
CA ASP A 32 -16.86 2.37 5.78
C ASP A 32 -15.77 3.12 5.01
N CYS A 33 -14.81 3.73 5.70
CA CYS A 33 -13.63 4.34 5.06
C CYS A 33 -12.82 3.33 4.27
N THR A 34 -12.59 2.15 4.84
CA THR A 34 -11.83 1.08 4.18
C THR A 34 -12.54 0.60 2.93
N LEU A 35 -13.84 0.31 3.04
CA LEU A 35 -14.66 -0.12 1.90
C LEU A 35 -14.72 0.96 0.80
N LEU A 36 -14.98 2.21 1.18
CA LEU A 36 -15.05 3.32 0.25
C LEU A 36 -13.74 3.48 -0.53
N ARG A 37 -12.61 3.37 0.13
CA ARG A 37 -11.31 3.43 -0.52
C ARG A 37 -11.14 2.34 -1.57
N TYR A 38 -11.50 1.10 -1.24
CA TYR A 38 -11.37 -0.02 -2.19
C TYR A 38 -12.35 0.10 -3.35
N ILE A 39 -13.58 0.55 -3.10
CA ILE A 39 -14.57 0.80 -4.16
C ILE A 39 -14.08 1.89 -5.11
N LEU A 40 -13.70 3.06 -4.58
CA LEU A 40 -13.22 4.17 -5.41
C LEU A 40 -11.91 3.82 -6.12
N GLY A 41 -10.99 3.14 -5.45
CA GLY A 41 -9.76 2.64 -6.06
C GLY A 41 -10.01 1.62 -7.16
N GLY A 42 -10.99 0.74 -6.99
CA GLY A 42 -11.43 -0.21 -8.01
C GLY A 42 -12.03 0.48 -9.23
N ILE A 43 -12.93 1.44 -9.04
CA ILE A 43 -13.51 2.24 -10.13
C ILE A 43 -12.41 2.98 -10.89
N LEU A 44 -11.50 3.64 -10.19
CA LEU A 44 -10.36 4.34 -10.79
C LEU A 44 -9.49 3.37 -11.62
N SER A 45 -9.17 2.22 -11.07
CA SER A 45 -8.35 1.20 -11.75
C SER A 45 -9.01 0.67 -13.00
N ILE A 46 -10.32 0.39 -12.96
CA ILE A 46 -11.10 -0.05 -14.11
C ILE A 46 -11.13 1.06 -15.18
N THR A 47 -11.36 2.30 -14.79
CA THR A 47 -11.39 3.44 -15.70
C THR A 47 -10.04 3.60 -16.43
N ILE A 48 -8.92 3.52 -15.70
CA ILE A 48 -7.58 3.60 -16.28
C ILE A 48 -7.33 2.42 -17.23
N ALA A 49 -7.71 1.20 -16.85
CA ALA A 49 -7.53 0.02 -17.68
C ALA A 49 -8.31 0.12 -18.99
N LEU A 50 -9.54 0.64 -18.95
CA LEU A 50 -10.34 0.88 -20.15
C LEU A 50 -9.75 1.99 -21.03
N PHE A 51 -9.34 3.09 -20.41
CA PHE A 51 -8.72 4.22 -21.13
C PHE A 51 -7.43 3.83 -21.85
N LEU A 52 -6.59 3.02 -21.20
CA LEU A 52 -5.34 2.52 -21.77
C LEU A 52 -5.53 1.26 -22.63
N ASN A 53 -6.76 0.80 -22.82
CA ASN A 53 -7.11 -0.38 -23.62
C ASN A 53 -6.34 -1.66 -23.21
N ARG A 54 -6.17 -1.86 -21.91
CA ARG A 54 -5.44 -2.98 -21.30
C ARG A 54 -6.27 -4.24 -21.21
N LYS A 55 -6.64 -4.81 -22.35
CA LYS A 55 -7.44 -6.05 -22.43
C LYS A 55 -6.69 -7.29 -21.92
N GLU A 56 -5.37 -7.25 -21.86
CA GLU A 56 -4.52 -8.35 -21.42
C GLU A 56 -4.75 -8.73 -19.94
N ILE A 57 -5.28 -7.82 -19.12
CA ILE A 57 -5.58 -8.07 -17.70
C ILE A 57 -6.54 -9.25 -17.53
N VAL A 58 -7.44 -9.47 -18.48
CA VAL A 58 -8.42 -10.56 -18.44
C VAL A 58 -7.81 -11.92 -18.81
N ASN A 59 -6.62 -11.93 -19.42
CA ASN A 59 -5.98 -13.12 -19.98
C ASN A 59 -4.74 -13.59 -19.22
N PHE A 60 -4.53 -13.12 -18.00
CA PHE A 60 -3.42 -13.59 -17.17
C PHE A 60 -3.64 -15.00 -16.65
N LYS A 61 -2.54 -15.68 -16.30
CA LYS A 61 -2.59 -17.01 -15.69
C LYS A 61 -3.36 -16.96 -14.35
N THR A 62 -4.14 -17.99 -14.09
CA THR A 62 -4.91 -18.15 -12.83
C THR A 62 -4.03 -17.98 -11.59
N SER A 63 -2.79 -18.48 -11.64
CA SER A 63 -1.80 -18.31 -10.55
C SER A 63 -1.54 -16.83 -10.19
N LEU A 64 -1.51 -15.93 -11.18
CA LEU A 64 -1.32 -14.50 -10.96
C LEU A 64 -2.55 -13.88 -10.26
N TYR A 65 -3.76 -14.25 -10.68
CA TYR A 65 -4.98 -13.79 -10.01
C TYR A 65 -5.05 -14.25 -8.56
N MET A 66 -4.68 -15.50 -8.29
CA MET A 66 -4.65 -16.03 -6.92
C MET A 66 -3.67 -15.25 -6.02
N LYS A 67 -2.46 -14.98 -6.52
CA LYS A 67 -1.48 -14.18 -5.79
C LYS A 67 -1.98 -12.76 -5.51
N MET A 68 -2.57 -12.11 -6.51
CA MET A 68 -3.11 -10.77 -6.35
C MET A 68 -4.34 -10.73 -5.45
N MET A 69 -5.16 -11.77 -5.44
CA MET A 69 -6.27 -11.89 -4.50
C MET A 69 -5.79 -11.96 -3.06
N ILE A 70 -4.77 -12.77 -2.78
CA ILE A 70 -4.15 -12.86 -1.46
C ILE A 70 -3.59 -11.49 -1.03
N VAL A 71 -2.88 -10.80 -1.92
CA VAL A 71 -2.37 -9.45 -1.67
C VAL A 71 -3.50 -8.47 -1.37
N ALA A 72 -4.62 -8.55 -2.10
CA ALA A 72 -5.78 -7.69 -1.88
C ALA A 72 -6.41 -7.93 -0.50
N ILE A 73 -6.54 -9.18 -0.08
CA ILE A 73 -7.08 -9.54 1.24
C ILE A 73 -6.15 -9.03 2.36
N ILE A 74 -4.86 -9.31 2.25
CA ILE A 74 -3.85 -8.84 3.22
C ILE A 74 -3.83 -7.31 3.26
N GLY A 75 -3.88 -6.67 2.10
CA GLY A 75 -3.93 -5.22 1.99
C GLY A 75 -5.17 -4.61 2.63
N PHE A 76 -6.33 -5.24 2.45
CA PHE A 76 -7.57 -4.81 3.11
C PHE A 76 -7.47 -4.88 4.64
N LEU A 77 -6.99 -6.01 5.17
CA LEU A 77 -6.79 -6.18 6.61
C LEU A 77 -5.76 -5.20 7.17
N GLY A 78 -4.64 -5.02 6.45
CA GLY A 78 -3.62 -4.05 6.82
C GLY A 78 -4.13 -2.62 6.83
N LEU A 79 -4.92 -2.24 5.84
CA LEU A 79 -5.53 -0.91 5.77
C LEU A 79 -6.56 -0.71 6.88
N TYR A 80 -7.41 -1.70 7.12
CA TYR A 80 -8.42 -1.65 8.16
C TYR A 80 -7.80 -1.46 9.55
N THR A 81 -6.79 -2.25 9.87
CA THR A 81 -6.05 -2.13 11.14
C THR A 81 -5.31 -0.80 11.26
N ASN A 82 -4.72 -0.33 10.16
CA ASN A 82 -4.08 0.99 10.12
C ASN A 82 -5.08 2.12 10.39
N TYR A 83 -6.28 2.04 9.84
CA TYR A 83 -7.33 3.04 10.08
C TYR A 83 -7.84 3.04 11.53
N ILE A 84 -7.92 1.89 12.18
CA ILE A 84 -8.20 1.82 13.61
C ILE A 84 -7.16 2.61 14.41
N LEU A 85 -5.89 2.44 14.10
CA LEU A 85 -4.79 3.17 14.74
C LEU A 85 -4.83 4.67 14.41
N LEU A 86 -5.12 5.02 13.16
CA LEU A 86 -5.19 6.41 12.70
C LEU A 86 -6.33 7.20 13.36
N LYS A 87 -7.39 6.51 13.76
CA LYS A 87 -8.48 7.12 14.52
C LYS A 87 -8.04 7.54 15.92
N LYS A 88 -7.14 6.78 16.53
CA LYS A 88 -6.65 6.98 17.90
C LYS A 88 -5.40 7.85 17.97
N TYR A 89 -4.46 7.67 17.05
CA TYR A 89 -3.15 8.30 17.09
C TYR A 89 -2.96 9.30 15.94
N GLU A 90 -1.98 10.18 16.09
CA GLU A 90 -1.61 11.12 15.02
C GLU A 90 -0.90 10.42 13.85
N ALA A 91 -1.18 10.88 12.63
CA ALA A 91 -0.64 10.27 11.42
C ALA A 91 0.90 10.29 11.38
N GLY A 92 1.51 11.38 11.80
CA GLY A 92 2.97 11.51 11.86
C GLY A 92 3.60 10.57 12.88
N PHE A 93 2.99 10.41 14.06
CA PHE A 93 3.44 9.48 15.08
C PHE A 93 3.37 8.02 14.59
N LEU A 94 2.26 7.64 13.97
CA LEU A 94 2.12 6.29 13.40
C LEU A 94 3.13 6.02 12.29
N ALA A 95 3.35 6.98 11.40
CA ALA A 95 4.32 6.83 10.32
C ALA A 95 5.75 6.65 10.86
N ALA A 96 6.10 7.36 11.94
CA ALA A 96 7.41 7.25 12.56
C ALA A 96 7.66 5.87 13.23
N ILE A 97 6.61 5.21 13.70
CA ILE A 97 6.73 3.90 14.37
C ILE A 97 6.52 2.75 13.37
N ILE A 98 5.43 2.78 12.62
CA ILE A 98 5.03 1.68 11.74
C ILE A 98 5.96 1.57 10.54
N GLY A 99 6.38 2.69 9.96
CA GLY A 99 7.23 2.69 8.77
C GLY A 99 8.51 1.88 8.95
N PRO A 100 9.36 2.19 9.94
CA PRO A 100 10.58 1.41 10.20
C PRO A 100 10.31 -0.06 10.53
N LEU A 101 9.25 -0.36 11.29
CA LEU A 101 8.88 -1.75 11.61
C LEU A 101 8.46 -2.53 10.36
N VAL A 102 7.71 -1.93 9.45
CA VAL A 102 7.34 -2.55 8.17
C VAL A 102 8.59 -2.86 7.35
N VAL A 103 9.53 -1.92 7.28
CA VAL A 103 10.81 -2.13 6.55
C VAL A 103 11.59 -3.30 7.15
N LEU A 104 11.71 -3.36 8.48
CA LEU A 104 12.38 -4.46 9.16
C LEU A 104 11.70 -5.82 8.89
N CYS A 105 10.39 -5.90 9.05
CA CYS A 105 9.64 -7.12 8.77
C CYS A 105 9.80 -7.57 7.31
N THR A 106 9.65 -6.65 6.36
CA THR A 106 9.78 -6.96 4.94
C THR A 106 11.18 -7.45 4.61
N SER A 107 12.22 -6.81 5.16
CA SER A 107 13.60 -7.21 4.97
C SER A 107 13.91 -8.59 5.55
N LEU A 108 13.41 -8.89 6.75
CA LEU A 108 13.57 -10.21 7.36
C LEU A 108 12.86 -11.31 6.54
N ILE A 109 11.64 -11.05 6.08
CA ILE A 109 10.90 -11.98 5.23
C ILE A 109 11.62 -12.18 3.89
N GLY A 110 12.13 -11.10 3.28
CA GLY A 110 12.91 -11.16 2.05
C GLY A 110 14.17 -12.04 2.18
N ILE A 111 14.90 -11.90 3.29
CA ILE A 111 16.07 -12.73 3.57
C ILE A 111 15.68 -14.20 3.75
N ILE A 112 14.65 -14.49 4.54
CA ILE A 112 14.27 -15.87 4.90
C ILE A 112 13.67 -16.62 3.71
N PHE A 113 12.77 -16.00 2.96
CA PHE A 113 12.00 -16.68 1.90
C PHE A 113 12.57 -16.51 0.50
N TYR A 114 13.27 -15.42 0.23
CA TYR A 114 13.82 -15.12 -1.11
C TYR A 114 15.34 -15.15 -1.16
N GLY A 115 16.02 -15.41 -0.05
CA GLY A 115 17.49 -15.44 0.01
C GLY A 115 18.13 -14.09 -0.35
N GLU A 116 17.43 -12.98 -0.12
CA GLU A 116 17.96 -11.65 -0.40
C GLU A 116 19.14 -11.35 0.52
N THR A 117 20.23 -10.84 -0.06
CA THR A 117 21.39 -10.40 0.71
C THR A 117 21.21 -8.94 1.12
N PHE A 118 21.26 -8.69 2.41
CA PHE A 118 21.25 -7.34 2.96
C PHE A 118 22.65 -6.73 2.82
N THR A 119 22.90 -6.02 1.73
CA THR A 119 24.15 -5.29 1.55
C THR A 119 23.94 -3.81 1.87
N PHE A 120 24.83 -3.24 2.64
CA PHE A 120 24.80 -1.82 3.05
C PHE A 120 24.69 -0.87 1.84
N ASN A 121 25.23 -1.28 0.70
CA ASN A 121 25.16 -0.53 -0.56
C ASN A 121 23.75 -0.49 -1.20
N LYS A 122 22.81 -1.35 -0.77
CA LYS A 122 21.41 -1.31 -1.23
C LYS A 122 20.54 -0.37 -0.38
N MET A 123 21.05 0.10 0.76
CA MET A 123 20.37 1.06 1.64
C MET A 123 20.63 2.52 1.26
N MET A 124 21.66 2.76 0.48
CA MET A 124 21.98 4.08 -0.07
C MET A 124 21.55 4.18 -1.53
#